data_31b3a42d41615f010b38a62d6bca5756
#
_entry.id   31b3a42d41615f010b38a62d6bca5756
#
_cell.length_a   1.000
_cell.length_b   1.000
_cell.length_c   1.000
_cell.angle_alpha   90.00
_cell.angle_beta   90.00
_cell.angle_gamma   90.00
#
_symmetry.space_group_name_H-M   'P 1'
#
loop_
_entity.id
_entity.type
_entity.pdbx_description
1 polymer ?
#
loop_
_entity_poly.entity_id
_entity_poly.type
_entity_poly.pdbx_seq_one_letter_code
_entity_poly.pdbx_strand_id
1 'polypeptide(L)'
;MTEQIILNADARERTGSNKARVIRKVDGMVPAIVYGDEKETLNIKLKLNELTKASENELFYTQVLLIKTGDNEEKVVLKELQRDPAKGKFLHADFQRVSSKTKLKVVIPVSFINEEDCIGVREDGGVVTKTCLLYTSDAADE
;
A
#
# COMPACT_ATOMS: atom_id res chain seq x y z
N MET A 1 18.22 -6.67 -3.72
CA MET A 1 17.66 -5.68 -4.66
C MET A 1 16.21 -5.46 -4.28
N THR A 2 15.88 -4.26 -3.94
CA THR A 2 14.48 -3.90 -3.68
C THR A 2 13.77 -3.81 -5.03
N GLU A 3 12.93 -4.77 -5.37
CA GLU A 3 12.11 -4.71 -6.56
C GLU A 3 11.12 -3.55 -6.39
N GLN A 4 11.29 -2.51 -7.19
CA GLN A 4 10.40 -1.37 -7.18
C GLN A 4 9.11 -1.75 -7.90
N ILE A 5 7.99 -1.72 -7.20
CA ILE A 5 6.68 -2.04 -7.77
C ILE A 5 6.22 -0.86 -8.63
N ILE A 6 5.97 -1.14 -9.90
CA ILE A 6 5.51 -0.15 -10.88
C ILE A 6 4.05 -0.44 -11.22
N LEU A 7 3.20 0.56 -11.11
CA LEU A 7 1.79 0.48 -11.48
C LEU A 7 1.51 1.40 -12.67
N ASN A 8 0.92 0.85 -13.71
CA ASN A 8 0.47 1.64 -14.85
C ASN A 8 -0.93 2.17 -14.61
N ALA A 9 -1.10 3.46 -14.73
CA ALA A 9 -2.35 4.16 -14.48
C ALA A 9 -2.77 5.02 -15.66
N ASP A 10 -4.06 5.10 -15.90
CA ASP A 10 -4.65 6.03 -16.85
C ASP A 10 -5.26 7.22 -16.10
N ALA A 11 -5.09 8.42 -16.62
CA ALA A 11 -5.74 9.61 -16.08
C ALA A 11 -7.26 9.51 -16.23
N ARG A 12 -7.97 9.99 -15.21
CA ARG A 12 -9.42 9.98 -15.17
C ARG A 12 -9.96 11.39 -15.06
N GLU A 13 -10.59 11.89 -16.11
CA GLU A 13 -11.21 13.23 -16.13
C GLU A 13 -12.54 13.30 -15.38
N ARG A 14 -13.28 12.19 -15.38
CA ARG A 14 -14.65 12.16 -14.86
C ARG A 14 -14.73 11.52 -13.47
N THR A 15 -15.22 12.27 -12.51
CA THR A 15 -15.42 11.87 -11.11
C THR A 15 -16.90 11.60 -10.82
N GLY A 16 -17.19 10.97 -9.66
CA GLY A 16 -18.54 10.68 -9.17
C GLY A 16 -18.86 9.18 -9.07
N SER A 17 -19.81 8.87 -8.18
CA SER A 17 -20.15 7.49 -7.79
C SER A 17 -20.64 6.62 -8.95
N ASN A 18 -21.48 7.17 -9.84
CA ASN A 18 -22.00 6.44 -11.00
C ASN A 18 -20.88 6.08 -11.98
N LYS A 19 -19.93 6.98 -12.17
CA LYS A 19 -18.81 6.77 -13.08
C LYS A 19 -17.78 5.79 -12.51
N ALA A 20 -17.53 5.84 -11.20
CA ALA A 20 -16.73 4.85 -10.51
C ALA A 20 -17.31 3.42 -10.63
N ARG A 21 -18.65 3.32 -10.59
CA ARG A 21 -19.36 2.05 -10.79
C ARG A 21 -19.19 1.50 -12.21
N VAL A 22 -19.23 2.36 -13.22
CA VAL A 22 -19.01 1.99 -14.63
C VAL A 22 -17.57 1.48 -14.81
N ILE A 23 -16.57 2.20 -14.32
CA ILE A 23 -15.16 1.81 -14.41
C ILE A 23 -14.94 0.41 -13.81
N ARG A 24 -15.52 0.13 -12.64
CA ARG A 24 -15.39 -1.17 -11.99
C ARG A 24 -16.11 -2.30 -12.72
N LYS A 25 -17.28 -2.03 -13.29
CA LYS A 25 -18.14 -3.07 -13.92
C LYS A 25 -17.83 -3.30 -15.38
N VAL A 26 -17.59 -2.25 -16.14
CA VAL A 26 -17.43 -2.31 -17.60
C VAL A 26 -15.96 -2.43 -17.97
N ASP A 27 -15.11 -1.58 -17.38
CA ASP A 27 -13.70 -1.52 -17.75
C ASP A 27 -12.84 -2.53 -16.97
N GLY A 28 -13.38 -3.14 -15.90
CA GLY A 28 -12.61 -4.02 -15.01
C GLY A 28 -11.43 -3.31 -14.35
N MET A 29 -11.54 -2.00 -14.18
CA MET A 29 -10.51 -1.16 -13.58
C MET A 29 -10.91 -0.70 -12.18
N VAL A 30 -9.93 -0.31 -11.38
CA VAL A 30 -10.13 0.23 -10.03
C VAL A 30 -9.86 1.73 -10.06
N PRO A 31 -10.84 2.56 -9.67
CA PRO A 31 -10.62 3.99 -9.51
C PRO A 31 -9.68 4.22 -8.32
N ALA A 32 -8.74 5.13 -8.49
CA ALA A 32 -7.79 5.51 -7.48
C ALA A 32 -7.52 7.01 -7.47
N ILE A 33 -6.94 7.49 -6.40
CA ILE A 33 -6.61 8.89 -6.20
C ILE A 33 -5.15 9.02 -5.75
N VAL A 34 -4.46 10.02 -6.27
CA VAL A 34 -3.10 10.39 -5.84
C VAL A 34 -3.14 11.82 -5.33
N TYR A 35 -2.75 12.03 -4.10
CA TYR A 35 -2.75 13.33 -3.43
C TYR A 35 -1.48 13.58 -2.62
N GLY A 36 -1.31 14.78 -2.14
CA GLY A 36 -0.17 15.20 -1.32
C GLY A 36 0.92 15.95 -2.09
N ASP A 37 1.97 16.37 -1.37
CA ASP A 37 3.11 17.11 -1.88
C ASP A 37 2.74 18.49 -2.48
N GLU A 38 1.72 19.15 -1.90
CA GLU A 38 1.21 20.48 -2.33
C GLU A 38 0.80 20.56 -3.82
N LYS A 39 0.73 19.41 -4.50
CA LYS A 39 0.27 19.30 -5.88
C LYS A 39 -1.21 18.97 -5.95
N GLU A 40 -1.80 19.31 -7.09
CA GLU A 40 -3.20 18.96 -7.36
C GLU A 40 -3.45 17.45 -7.25
N THR A 41 -4.64 17.13 -6.76
CA THR A 41 -5.10 15.76 -6.66
C THR A 41 -5.30 15.15 -8.04
N LEU A 42 -4.66 14.02 -8.30
CA LEU A 42 -4.75 13.30 -9.56
C LEU A 42 -5.73 12.13 -9.42
N ASN A 43 -6.79 12.14 -10.21
CA ASN A 43 -7.71 11.01 -10.31
C ASN A 43 -7.22 10.06 -11.39
N ILE A 44 -7.01 8.80 -11.02
CA ILE A 44 -6.50 7.75 -11.90
C ILE A 44 -7.38 6.51 -11.87
N LYS A 45 -7.16 5.62 -12.81
CA LYS A 45 -7.73 4.27 -12.83
C LYS A 45 -6.60 3.26 -13.07
N LEU A 46 -6.65 2.17 -12.35
CA LEU A 46 -5.67 1.08 -12.39
C LEU A 46 -6.33 -0.20 -12.88
N LYS A 47 -5.58 -1.04 -13.56
CA LYS A 47 -6.06 -2.38 -13.94
C LYS A 47 -6.18 -3.26 -12.70
N LEU A 48 -7.33 -3.89 -12.52
CA LEU A 48 -7.59 -4.77 -11.38
C LEU A 48 -6.53 -5.88 -11.25
N ASN A 49 -6.12 -6.47 -12.36
CA ASN A 49 -5.14 -7.56 -12.37
C ASN A 49 -3.75 -7.11 -11.87
N GLU A 50 -3.29 -5.93 -12.29
CA GLU A 50 -2.01 -5.38 -11.83
C GLU A 50 -2.06 -5.05 -10.34
N LEU A 51 -3.17 -4.46 -9.87
CA LEU A 51 -3.37 -4.15 -8.47
C LEU A 51 -3.46 -5.41 -7.60
N THR A 52 -4.12 -6.46 -8.10
CA THR A 52 -4.22 -7.74 -7.40
C THR A 52 -2.85 -8.40 -7.24
N LYS A 53 -2.07 -8.49 -8.30
CA LYS A 53 -0.70 -9.02 -8.25
C LYS A 53 0.20 -8.21 -7.30
N ALA A 54 0.10 -6.87 -7.36
CA ALA A 54 0.87 -6.03 -6.46
C ALA A 54 0.47 -6.23 -5.00
N SER A 55 -0.82 -6.42 -4.71
CA SER A 55 -1.33 -6.62 -3.36
C SER A 55 -0.96 -7.97 -2.72
N GLU A 56 -0.53 -8.96 -3.51
CA GLU A 56 -0.01 -10.24 -3.01
C GLU A 56 1.37 -10.07 -2.36
N ASN A 57 2.08 -9.00 -2.72
CA ASN A 57 3.37 -8.67 -2.12
C ASN A 57 3.15 -7.82 -0.86
N GLU A 58 3.62 -8.29 0.28
CA GLU A 58 3.52 -7.56 1.56
C GLU A 58 4.20 -6.19 1.50
N LEU A 59 5.25 -6.07 0.69
CA LEU A 59 5.98 -4.82 0.47
C LEU A 59 5.11 -3.74 -0.21
N PHE A 60 4.05 -4.13 -0.91
CA PHE A 60 3.11 -3.19 -1.54
C PHE A 60 2.50 -2.21 -0.54
N TYR A 61 2.29 -2.63 0.69
CA TYR A 61 1.65 -1.81 1.74
C TYR A 61 2.63 -0.89 2.47
N THR A 62 3.94 -1.16 2.37
CA THR A 62 4.96 -0.47 3.17
C THR A 62 6.02 0.23 2.35
N GLN A 63 6.15 -0.15 1.08
CA GLN A 63 7.19 0.35 0.18
C GLN A 63 6.70 1.55 -0.65
N VAL A 64 7.67 2.35 -1.12
CA VAL A 64 7.41 3.40 -2.10
C VAL A 64 7.14 2.75 -3.47
N LEU A 65 5.98 3.04 -4.01
CA LEU A 65 5.52 2.57 -5.32
C LEU A 65 5.78 3.65 -6.37
N LEU A 66 5.92 3.23 -7.62
CA LEU A 66 5.99 4.13 -8.76
C LEU A 66 4.69 4.03 -9.57
N ILE A 67 3.96 5.12 -9.67
CA ILE A 67 2.79 5.21 -10.55
C ILE A 67 3.20 5.90 -11.85
N LYS A 68 2.97 5.23 -12.97
CA LYS A 68 3.17 5.77 -14.30
C LYS A 68 1.83 6.17 -14.91
N THR A 69 1.68 7.46 -15.19
CA THR A 69 0.49 8.00 -15.87
C THR A 69 0.92 8.66 -17.17
N GLY A 70 0.86 7.93 -18.28
CA GLY A 70 1.44 8.39 -19.55
C GLY A 70 2.93 8.64 -19.42
N ASP A 71 3.34 9.90 -19.62
CA ASP A 71 4.74 10.31 -19.51
C ASP A 71 5.17 10.74 -18.11
N ASN A 72 4.24 10.79 -17.16
CA ASN A 72 4.52 11.21 -15.78
C ASN A 72 4.74 10.02 -14.87
N GLU A 73 5.80 10.09 -14.07
CA GLU A 73 6.11 9.12 -13.03
C GLU A 73 6.04 9.80 -11.66
N GLU A 74 5.27 9.23 -10.74
CA GLU A 74 5.13 9.75 -9.39
C GLU A 74 5.45 8.67 -8.34
N LYS A 75 6.26 9.05 -7.35
CA LYS A 75 6.56 8.23 -6.19
C LYS A 75 5.46 8.39 -5.16
N VAL A 76 4.85 7.29 -4.78
CA VAL A 76 3.71 7.27 -3.87
C VAL A 76 3.82 6.14 -2.87
N VAL A 77 3.06 6.26 -1.79
CA VAL A 77 2.84 5.18 -0.81
C VAL A 77 1.34 4.89 -0.77
N LEU A 78 0.99 3.64 -0.65
CA LEU A 78 -0.39 3.23 -0.45
C LEU A 78 -0.85 3.72 0.93
N LYS A 79 -1.93 4.50 0.95
CA LYS A 79 -2.53 5.00 2.19
C LYS A 79 -3.72 4.16 2.63
N GLU A 80 -4.59 3.84 1.70
CA GLU A 80 -5.77 3.02 1.95
C GLU A 80 -6.12 2.20 0.72
N LEU A 81 -6.56 0.97 0.93
CA LEU A 81 -7.05 0.08 -0.10
C LEU A 81 -8.41 -0.48 0.32
N GLN A 82 -9.46 -0.03 -0.34
CA GLN A 82 -10.82 -0.49 -0.09
C GLN A 82 -11.11 -1.77 -0.86
N ARG A 83 -11.58 -2.79 -0.15
CA ARG A 83 -11.92 -4.10 -0.69
C ARG A 83 -13.38 -4.42 -0.40
N ASP A 84 -14.07 -4.99 -1.38
CA ASP A 84 -15.42 -5.53 -1.20
C ASP A 84 -15.35 -6.81 -0.36
N PRO A 85 -15.95 -6.84 0.85
CA PRO A 85 -15.87 -8.01 1.71
C PRO A 85 -16.59 -9.24 1.13
N ALA A 86 -17.62 -9.01 0.30
CA ALA A 86 -18.41 -10.09 -0.29
C ALA A 86 -17.74 -10.73 -1.50
N LYS A 87 -17.08 -9.92 -2.33
CA LYS A 87 -16.52 -10.37 -3.62
C LYS A 87 -14.99 -10.41 -3.63
N GLY A 88 -14.34 -9.89 -2.59
CA GLY A 88 -12.90 -9.78 -2.49
C GLY A 88 -12.23 -8.86 -3.53
N LYS A 89 -13.02 -8.12 -4.31
CA LYS A 89 -12.52 -7.21 -5.34
C LYS A 89 -12.16 -5.85 -4.77
N PHE A 90 -11.13 -5.21 -5.31
CA PHE A 90 -10.77 -3.86 -4.94
C PHE A 90 -11.79 -2.85 -5.45
N LEU A 91 -12.20 -1.93 -4.59
CA LEU A 91 -13.17 -0.89 -4.88
C LEU A 91 -12.53 0.45 -5.16
N HIS A 92 -11.50 0.80 -4.40
CA HIS A 92 -10.80 2.08 -4.46
C HIS A 92 -9.39 1.94 -3.88
N ALA A 93 -8.46 2.74 -4.34
CA ALA A 93 -7.11 2.83 -3.78
C ALA A 93 -6.70 4.29 -3.61
N ASP A 94 -6.18 4.62 -2.44
CA ASP A 94 -5.71 5.95 -2.09
C ASP A 94 -4.19 5.92 -1.98
N PHE A 95 -3.54 6.77 -2.77
CA PHE A 95 -2.09 6.91 -2.79
C PHE A 95 -1.69 8.30 -2.32
N GLN A 96 -0.68 8.36 -1.49
CA GLN A 96 -0.08 9.60 -1.05
C GLN A 96 1.28 9.80 -1.69
N ARG A 97 1.51 10.97 -2.31
CA ARG A 97 2.82 11.33 -2.86
C ARG A 97 3.85 11.43 -1.75
N VAL A 98 5.04 10.97 -2.06
CA VAL A 98 6.17 11.00 -1.13
C VAL A 98 7.24 11.96 -1.65
N SER A 99 7.54 12.97 -0.87
CA SER A 99 8.71 13.81 -1.06
C SER A 99 9.69 13.65 0.11
N SER A 100 10.93 14.04 -0.07
CA SER A 100 11.98 13.92 0.95
C SER A 100 11.68 14.67 2.25
N LYS A 101 10.67 15.53 2.24
CA LYS A 101 10.23 16.35 3.39
C LYS A 101 8.98 15.84 4.07
N THR A 102 8.31 14.84 3.49
CA THR A 102 7.00 14.38 3.99
C THR A 102 7.17 13.30 5.04
N LYS A 103 6.73 13.57 6.25
CA LYS A 103 6.62 12.56 7.31
C LYS A 103 5.36 11.74 7.09
N LEU A 104 5.52 10.45 6.94
CA LEU A 104 4.41 9.51 6.74
C LEU A 104 4.21 8.65 7.97
N LYS A 105 2.96 8.49 8.37
CA LYS A 105 2.58 7.50 9.36
C LYS A 105 2.14 6.23 8.63
N VAL A 106 2.93 5.18 8.75
CA VAL A 106 2.69 3.90 8.08
C VAL A 106 2.55 2.81 9.14
N VAL A 107 1.61 1.91 8.94
CA VAL A 107 1.46 0.70 9.76
C VAL A 107 2.19 -0.43 9.05
N ILE A 108 3.25 -0.92 9.65
CA ILE A 108 4.09 -1.98 9.11
C ILE A 108 3.77 -3.28 9.81
N PRO A 109 3.36 -4.35 9.09
CA PRO A 109 3.23 -5.66 9.70
C PRO A 109 4.62 -6.19 10.08
N VAL A 110 4.75 -6.67 11.30
CA VAL A 110 6.00 -7.25 11.81
C VAL A 110 5.77 -8.72 12.08
N SER A 111 6.63 -9.57 11.54
CA SER A 111 6.66 -11.00 11.84
C SER A 111 7.96 -11.34 12.55
N PHE A 112 7.86 -12.15 13.59
CA PHE A 112 9.01 -12.65 14.32
C PHE A 112 9.48 -13.94 13.66
N ILE A 113 10.77 -14.02 13.40
CA ILE A 113 11.43 -15.20 12.84
C ILE A 113 12.37 -15.80 13.87
N ASN A 114 12.72 -17.07 13.68
CA ASN A 114 13.68 -17.80 14.54
C ASN A 114 13.27 -17.86 16.03
N GLU A 115 11.98 -17.88 16.34
CA GLU A 115 11.50 -18.05 17.71
C GLU A 115 11.96 -19.39 18.31
N GLU A 116 12.02 -20.44 17.48
CA GLU A 116 12.42 -21.79 17.90
C GLU A 116 13.93 -21.90 18.15
N ASP A 117 14.75 -21.04 17.55
CA ASP A 117 16.19 -21.02 17.72
C ASP A 117 16.64 -20.20 18.94
N CYS A 118 15.72 -19.53 19.60
CA CYS A 118 16.00 -18.76 20.81
C CYS A 118 16.47 -19.70 21.93
N ILE A 119 17.64 -19.41 22.53
CA ILE A 119 18.25 -20.23 23.58
C ILE A 119 17.28 -20.45 24.75
N GLY A 120 16.56 -19.40 25.17
CA GLY A 120 15.58 -19.49 26.25
C GLY A 120 14.38 -20.39 25.94
N VAL A 121 13.99 -20.52 24.68
CA VAL A 121 12.92 -21.45 24.26
C VAL A 121 13.46 -22.87 24.14
N ARG A 122 14.63 -23.03 23.57
CA ARG A 122 15.22 -24.34 23.22
C ARG A 122 15.83 -25.07 24.41
N GLU A 123 16.45 -24.35 25.32
CA GLU A 123 17.17 -24.95 26.47
C GLU A 123 16.38 -24.84 27.78
N ASP A 124 15.72 -23.70 28.01
CA ASP A 124 15.03 -23.43 29.25
C ASP A 124 13.50 -23.67 29.18
N GLY A 125 12.97 -24.06 28.01
CA GLY A 125 11.54 -24.28 27.81
C GLY A 125 10.69 -23.02 27.98
N GLY A 126 11.28 -21.86 27.81
CA GLY A 126 10.60 -20.56 27.84
C GLY A 126 9.66 -20.34 26.66
N VAL A 127 8.81 -19.36 26.77
CA VAL A 127 7.89 -18.93 25.68
C VAL A 127 8.18 -17.47 25.33
N VAL A 128 8.30 -17.20 24.03
CA VAL A 128 8.45 -15.83 23.53
C VAL A 128 7.12 -15.10 23.65
N THR A 129 7.06 -14.05 24.47
CA THR A 129 5.88 -13.20 24.59
C THR A 129 6.02 -11.94 23.75
N LYS A 130 5.05 -11.71 22.86
CA LYS A 130 4.99 -10.54 21.98
C LYS A 130 4.23 -9.44 22.70
N THR A 131 4.96 -8.42 23.18
CA THR A 131 4.37 -7.23 23.78
C THR A 131 4.15 -6.15 22.73
N CYS A 132 3.49 -5.04 23.11
CA CYS A 132 3.14 -3.97 22.18
C CYS A 132 4.35 -3.40 21.44
N LEU A 133 4.32 -3.50 20.10
CA LEU A 133 5.40 -3.03 19.20
C LEU A 133 5.46 -1.51 19.05
N LEU A 134 4.41 -0.79 19.46
CA LEU A 134 4.37 0.67 19.40
C LEU A 134 5.44 1.34 20.26
N TYR A 135 5.87 0.66 21.31
CA TYR A 135 6.92 1.17 22.20
C TYR A 135 8.32 1.13 21.59
N THR A 136 8.56 0.19 20.67
CA THR A 136 9.86 0.05 19.99
C THR A 136 10.00 0.96 18.77
N SER A 137 8.91 1.46 18.20
CA SER A 137 8.96 2.37 17.06
C SER A 137 9.43 3.78 17.43
N ASP A 138 9.20 4.23 18.64
CA ASP A 138 9.70 5.52 19.14
C ASP A 138 11.22 5.52 19.35
N ALA A 139 11.82 4.35 19.59
CA ALA A 139 13.26 4.20 19.75
C ALA A 139 14.03 4.15 18.42
N ALA A 140 13.35 3.93 17.30
CA ALA A 140 13.94 3.89 15.98
C ALA A 140 13.99 5.28 15.28
N ASP A 141 13.34 6.29 15.86
CA ASP A 141 13.32 7.68 15.34
C ASP A 141 14.51 8.53 15.85
N GLU A 142 15.39 7.96 16.63
CA GLU A 142 16.68 8.53 17.01
C GLU A 142 17.78 8.00 16.04
#